data_c08275d4fd07763491404e24e140104d
#
_entry.id   c08275d4fd07763491404e24e140104d
#
_cell.length_a   1.000
_cell.length_b   1.000
_cell.length_c   1.000
_cell.angle_alpha   90.00
_cell.angle_beta   90.00
_cell.angle_gamma   90.00
#
_symmetry.space_group_name_H-M   'P 1'
#
loop_
_entity.id
_entity.type
_entity.pdbx_description
1 polymer ?
#
loop_
_entity_poly.entity_id
_entity_poly.type
_entity_poly.pdbx_seq_one_letter_code
_entity_poly.pdbx_strand_id
1 'polypeptide(L)'
;MISVTLKFFHNLVLLFSFHQNQNMKKTFALFGGLLLLASCGNPAKEEQTGASVETQQVRPNILLLVGDDIAFGDLGAYGSEIPTPNMNRIADAGVRFSNFHASPVCSVTRSMLMTGCNNIEIGLGAFDYSFYPPTRGVSGYEGYMTKTAVAIPELLNDAGYEVYKSGKWHLGGEALGGNPPLEWGFTKEFGILSGGSNHWNDLAMTPDFSDPNGLNVKRKEEFTLNGEEFERPEGVYSGELYTNHMLDFIKEGEGNGKPWFAYMAFTTAHFPIQAPADLIDKHYEEYLALGYAGLKQSRYEKLKANGLITETATEPLFNDITHKWESLSQEDKEIQARVMATYAAMIEDQDRRTGEILD
;
A
#
# COMPACT_ATOMS: atom_id res chain seq x y z
N MET A 1 7.56 5.35 3.42
CA MET A 1 7.72 3.89 3.21
C MET A 1 6.33 3.29 3.19
N ILE A 2 6.01 2.48 2.21
CA ILE A 2 4.69 1.83 2.13
C ILE A 2 4.78 0.47 2.79
N SER A 3 3.93 0.19 3.76
CA SER A 3 3.75 -1.16 4.29
C SER A 3 2.65 -1.85 3.48
N VAL A 4 2.99 -2.96 2.84
CA VAL A 4 2.05 -3.77 2.08
C VAL A 4 1.87 -5.08 2.83
N THR A 5 0.64 -5.38 3.21
CA THR A 5 0.31 -6.65 3.85
C THR A 5 -0.72 -7.37 3.01
N LEU A 6 -0.36 -8.57 2.52
CA LEU A 6 -1.25 -9.46 1.80
C LEU A 6 -1.80 -10.53 2.76
N LYS A 7 -3.11 -10.68 2.82
CA LYS A 7 -3.77 -11.78 3.52
C LYS A 7 -4.48 -12.69 2.53
N PHE A 8 -4.15 -13.96 2.56
CA PHE A 8 -4.87 -15.01 1.84
C PHE A 8 -5.81 -15.74 2.81
N PHE A 9 -7.09 -15.77 2.50
CA PHE A 9 -8.04 -16.63 3.18
C PHE A 9 -8.04 -18.01 2.51
N HIS A 10 -7.61 -19.04 3.24
CA HIS A 10 -7.48 -20.45 2.87
C HIS A 10 -6.45 -20.81 1.78
N ASN A 11 -5.30 -21.28 2.27
CA ASN A 11 -4.34 -22.17 1.58
C ASN A 11 -3.86 -21.77 0.18
N LEU A 12 -2.97 -20.77 0.07
CA LEU A 12 -1.92 -20.80 -0.92
C LEU A 12 -0.79 -19.83 -0.53
N VAL A 13 0.39 -20.37 -0.25
CA VAL A 13 1.64 -19.62 -0.13
C VAL A 13 2.24 -19.54 -1.54
N LEU A 14 2.23 -18.38 -2.16
CA LEU A 14 3.00 -18.10 -3.38
C LEU A 14 4.34 -17.46 -2.99
N LEU A 15 5.38 -18.28 -2.97
CA LEU A 15 6.77 -17.84 -2.89
C LEU A 15 7.22 -17.38 -4.28
N PHE A 16 7.32 -16.07 -4.52
CA PHE A 16 8.09 -15.54 -5.63
C PHE A 16 9.53 -15.30 -5.18
N SER A 17 10.40 -16.25 -5.46
CA SER A 17 11.84 -16.06 -5.38
C SER A 17 12.38 -15.70 -6.78
N PHE A 18 12.66 -14.43 -7.02
CA PHE A 18 13.46 -14.01 -8.15
C PHE A 18 14.94 -14.07 -7.78
N HIS A 19 15.57 -15.21 -8.11
CA HIS A 19 17.04 -15.31 -8.11
C HIS A 19 17.54 -14.95 -9.51
N GLN A 20 18.04 -13.73 -9.69
CA GLN A 20 18.93 -13.45 -10.82
C GLN A 20 20.29 -14.09 -10.56
N ASN A 21 20.48 -15.28 -11.10
CA ASN A 21 21.81 -15.88 -11.17
C ASN A 21 22.38 -15.69 -12.58
N GLN A 22 23.20 -14.66 -12.76
CA GLN A 22 24.08 -14.53 -13.90
C GLN A 22 25.26 -15.48 -13.69
N ASN A 23 25.17 -16.71 -14.20
CA ASN A 23 26.28 -17.52 -14.69
C ASN A 23 25.83 -18.97 -14.89
N MET A 24 25.36 -19.27 -16.08
CA MET A 24 25.48 -20.62 -16.60
C MET A 24 25.49 -20.58 -18.14
N LYS A 25 26.69 -20.34 -18.67
CA LYS A 25 27.03 -20.81 -20.02
C LYS A 25 27.66 -22.17 -19.88
N LYS A 26 27.14 -23.09 -20.71
CA LYS A 26 27.73 -24.38 -21.12
C LYS A 26 27.61 -25.55 -20.14
N THR A 27 26.75 -26.50 -20.46
CA THR A 27 27.13 -27.86 -20.80
C THR A 27 25.90 -28.62 -21.32
N PHE A 28 25.69 -28.69 -22.61
CA PHE A 28 24.92 -29.74 -23.26
C PHE A 28 25.91 -30.85 -23.62
N ALA A 29 25.76 -31.98 -22.99
CA ALA A 29 26.40 -33.22 -23.45
C ALA A 29 25.39 -34.36 -23.43
N LEU A 30 25.10 -34.83 -24.63
CA LEU A 30 24.58 -36.10 -25.04
C LEU A 30 24.47 -37.22 -24.00
N PHE A 31 23.27 -37.80 -23.88
CA PHE A 31 23.11 -39.25 -23.75
C PHE A 31 21.90 -39.66 -24.60
N GLY A 32 22.20 -40.16 -25.81
CA GLY A 32 21.30 -40.95 -26.61
C GLY A 32 21.52 -42.44 -26.29
N GLY A 33 20.47 -43.22 -26.27
CA GLY A 33 20.55 -44.65 -26.03
C GLY A 33 19.18 -45.30 -25.92
N LEU A 34 18.55 -45.53 -27.02
CA LEU A 34 17.92 -46.72 -27.56
C LEU A 34 17.50 -47.80 -26.53
N LEU A 35 16.19 -48.06 -26.44
CA LEU A 35 15.64 -49.42 -26.30
C LEU A 35 14.17 -49.45 -26.75
N LEU A 36 13.99 -49.91 -28.01
CA LEU A 36 12.73 -50.44 -28.53
C LEU A 36 12.67 -51.92 -28.14
N LEU A 37 11.63 -52.34 -27.45
CA LEU A 37 11.12 -53.72 -27.58
C LEU A 37 9.57 -53.69 -27.49
N ALA A 38 9.00 -54.23 -28.55
CA ALA A 38 7.60 -54.45 -28.76
C ALA A 38 7.05 -55.52 -27.82
N SER A 39 5.84 -55.28 -27.29
CA SER A 39 4.96 -56.33 -26.83
C SER A 39 3.54 -56.05 -27.30
N CYS A 40 3.07 -56.82 -28.26
CA CYS A 40 1.68 -56.90 -28.63
C CYS A 40 0.87 -57.56 -27.52
N GLY A 41 0.02 -56.86 -26.90
CA GLY A 41 -1.02 -57.35 -26.00
C GLY A 41 -2.28 -56.53 -26.22
N ASN A 42 -3.34 -57.21 -26.64
CA ASN A 42 -4.66 -56.64 -26.87
C ASN A 42 -5.24 -56.17 -25.54
N PRO A 43 -5.57 -54.87 -25.33
CA PRO A 43 -6.31 -54.51 -24.11
C PRO A 43 -7.80 -54.55 -24.38
N ALA A 44 -8.49 -55.33 -23.56
CA ALA A 44 -9.91 -55.19 -23.36
C ALA A 44 -10.26 -53.73 -23.06
N LYS A 45 -11.33 -53.23 -23.68
CA LYS A 45 -11.94 -51.94 -23.34
C LYS A 45 -12.50 -51.98 -21.90
N GLU A 46 -11.74 -51.48 -20.97
CA GLU A 46 -12.33 -50.95 -19.74
C GLU A 46 -12.92 -49.56 -20.06
N GLU A 47 -14.22 -49.46 -20.04
CA GLU A 47 -14.93 -48.19 -19.95
C GLU A 47 -14.55 -47.54 -18.58
N GLN A 48 -13.54 -46.72 -18.58
CA GLN A 48 -13.32 -45.78 -17.47
C GLN A 48 -14.37 -44.65 -17.55
N THR A 49 -15.52 -44.90 -16.94
CA THR A 49 -16.39 -43.83 -16.47
C THR A 49 -15.77 -43.18 -15.25
N GLY A 50 -14.64 -42.56 -15.45
CA GLY A 50 -14.04 -41.63 -14.53
C GLY A 50 -14.63 -40.23 -14.81
N ALA A 51 -15.76 -39.90 -14.21
CA ALA A 51 -16.12 -38.53 -14.02
C ALA A 51 -15.00 -37.89 -13.21
N SER A 52 -14.10 -37.18 -13.89
CA SER A 52 -13.19 -36.25 -13.23
C SER A 52 -14.08 -35.24 -12.50
N VAL A 53 -14.21 -35.41 -11.19
CA VAL A 53 -14.72 -34.33 -10.35
C VAL A 53 -13.66 -33.25 -10.50
N GLU A 54 -13.86 -32.29 -11.41
CA GLU A 54 -13.17 -31.04 -11.40
C GLU A 54 -13.44 -30.44 -10.01
N THR A 55 -12.50 -30.63 -9.10
CA THR A 55 -12.47 -29.87 -7.86
C THR A 55 -12.33 -28.43 -8.30
N GLN A 56 -13.44 -27.72 -8.33
CA GLN A 56 -13.47 -26.29 -8.62
C GLN A 56 -12.55 -25.63 -7.61
N GLN A 57 -11.35 -25.23 -8.07
CA GLN A 57 -10.35 -24.62 -7.21
C GLN A 57 -10.95 -23.31 -6.71
N VAL A 58 -11.28 -23.25 -5.44
CA VAL A 58 -11.84 -22.04 -4.81
C VAL A 58 -10.77 -20.95 -4.88
N ARG A 59 -11.03 -19.93 -5.66
CA ARG A 59 -10.14 -18.76 -5.79
C ARG A 59 -10.34 -17.88 -4.56
N PRO A 60 -9.26 -17.47 -3.86
CA PRO A 60 -9.38 -16.66 -2.65
C PRO A 60 -9.76 -15.22 -2.97
N ASN A 61 -10.40 -14.56 -2.02
CA ASN A 61 -10.46 -13.10 -1.99
C ASN A 61 -9.08 -12.53 -1.66
N ILE A 62 -8.76 -11.38 -2.25
CA ILE A 62 -7.45 -10.72 -2.11
C ILE A 62 -7.66 -9.31 -1.59
N LEU A 63 -7.11 -9.00 -0.42
CA LEU A 63 -7.10 -7.66 0.14
C LEU A 63 -5.67 -7.11 0.11
N LEU A 64 -5.47 -6.02 -0.64
CA LEU A 64 -4.22 -5.26 -0.69
C LEU A 64 -4.38 -3.96 0.10
N LEU A 65 -3.81 -3.92 1.31
CA LEU A 65 -3.80 -2.74 2.17
C LEU A 65 -2.53 -1.94 1.94
N VAL A 66 -2.67 -0.66 1.66
CA VAL A 66 -1.54 0.26 1.46
C VAL A 66 -1.70 1.47 2.37
N GLY A 67 -0.74 1.66 3.28
CA GLY A 67 -0.57 2.89 4.03
C GLY A 67 0.35 3.87 3.30
N ASP A 68 0.21 5.15 3.55
CA ASP A 68 0.97 6.21 2.90
C ASP A 68 1.86 6.93 3.91
N ASP A 69 3.16 6.98 3.65
CA ASP A 69 4.19 7.54 4.55
C ASP A 69 4.28 6.85 5.93
N ILE A 70 4.02 5.55 6.00
CA ILE A 70 4.23 4.73 7.21
C ILE A 70 5.62 4.12 7.15
N ALA A 71 6.41 4.31 8.20
CA ALA A 71 7.77 3.80 8.30
C ALA A 71 7.80 2.33 8.75
N PHE A 72 8.94 1.67 8.52
CA PHE A 72 9.20 0.28 8.91
C PHE A 72 8.94 0.01 10.40
N GLY A 73 9.29 0.95 11.28
CA GLY A 73 9.16 0.81 12.72
C GLY A 73 7.85 1.36 13.30
N ASP A 74 6.84 1.69 12.50
CA ASP A 74 5.61 2.31 12.99
C ASP A 74 4.50 1.31 13.33
N LEU A 75 4.66 0.05 12.96
CA LEU A 75 3.67 -0.99 13.24
C LEU A 75 4.10 -1.84 14.45
N GLY A 76 3.14 -2.21 15.31
CA GLY A 76 3.37 -3.05 16.48
C GLY A 76 4.04 -4.39 16.15
N ALA A 77 3.69 -5.00 15.02
CA ALA A 77 4.34 -6.22 14.49
C ALA A 77 5.85 -6.07 14.27
N TYR A 78 6.34 -4.84 14.12
CA TYR A 78 7.76 -4.49 14.00
C TYR A 78 8.33 -3.84 15.27
N GLY A 79 7.56 -3.77 16.35
CA GLY A 79 8.01 -3.28 17.65
C GLY A 79 7.70 -1.82 17.94
N SER A 80 6.80 -1.20 17.19
CA SER A 80 6.31 0.15 17.50
C SER A 80 5.61 0.22 18.86
N GLU A 81 5.64 1.39 19.45
CA GLU A 81 4.79 1.75 20.59
C GLU A 81 3.33 2.00 20.16
N ILE A 82 3.12 2.32 18.89
CA ILE A 82 1.77 2.57 18.33
C ILE A 82 0.97 1.26 18.33
N PRO A 83 -0.22 1.21 18.94
CA PRO A 83 -1.03 0.01 18.96
C PRO A 83 -1.62 -0.29 17.57
N THR A 84 -1.23 -1.43 17.00
CA THR A 84 -1.76 -1.90 15.71
C THR A 84 -2.20 -3.37 15.79
N PRO A 85 -3.17 -3.70 16.67
CA PRO A 85 -3.56 -5.09 16.91
C PRO A 85 -4.12 -5.81 15.69
N ASN A 86 -4.83 -5.12 14.79
CA ASN A 86 -5.40 -5.71 13.59
C ASN A 86 -4.35 -6.00 12.52
N MET A 87 -3.39 -5.10 12.32
CA MET A 87 -2.23 -5.36 11.45
C MET A 87 -1.33 -6.45 12.05
N ASN A 88 -1.23 -6.54 13.39
CA ASN A 88 -0.52 -7.64 14.05
C ASN A 88 -1.21 -9.00 13.78
N ARG A 89 -2.55 -9.08 13.76
CA ARG A 89 -3.29 -10.32 13.35
C ARG A 89 -2.84 -10.80 11.96
N ILE A 90 -2.62 -9.89 11.02
CA ILE A 90 -2.14 -10.24 9.67
C ILE A 90 -0.69 -10.76 9.75
N ALA A 91 0.17 -10.07 10.50
CA ALA A 91 1.57 -10.44 10.66
C ALA A 91 1.73 -11.82 11.34
N ASP A 92 0.90 -12.10 12.35
CA ASP A 92 0.92 -13.36 13.10
C ASP A 92 0.39 -14.55 12.29
N ALA A 93 -0.54 -14.27 11.36
CA ALA A 93 -1.10 -15.30 10.46
C ALA A 93 -0.28 -15.49 9.17
N GLY A 94 0.73 -14.67 8.93
CA GLY A 94 1.45 -14.61 7.66
C GLY A 94 2.96 -14.46 7.81
N VAL A 95 3.55 -13.67 6.94
CA VAL A 95 5.00 -13.43 6.87
C VAL A 95 5.28 -11.94 7.03
N ARG A 96 6.28 -11.60 7.84
CA ARG A 96 6.83 -10.26 7.98
C ARG A 96 8.12 -10.14 7.17
N PHE A 97 8.21 -9.13 6.31
CA PHE A 97 9.40 -8.85 5.53
C PHE A 97 10.30 -7.88 6.28
N SER A 98 11.51 -8.29 6.60
CA SER A 98 12.53 -7.45 7.25
C SER A 98 13.37 -6.63 6.26
N ASN A 99 13.29 -6.95 4.97
CA ASN A 99 14.06 -6.30 3.90
C ASN A 99 13.16 -5.99 2.70
N PHE A 100 12.13 -5.17 2.92
CA PHE A 100 11.21 -4.70 1.89
C PHE A 100 11.54 -3.25 1.54
N HIS A 101 11.70 -2.97 0.25
CA HIS A 101 12.06 -1.65 -0.27
C HIS A 101 10.97 -1.08 -1.14
N ALA A 102 10.73 0.21 -0.99
CA ALA A 102 9.85 1.01 -1.82
C ALA A 102 10.60 2.26 -2.32
N SER A 103 10.10 2.91 -3.34
CA SER A 103 10.57 4.24 -3.70
C SER A 103 10.19 5.26 -2.61
N PRO A 104 11.01 6.29 -2.36
CA PRO A 104 10.62 7.38 -1.46
C PRO A 104 9.47 8.24 -2.00
N VAL A 105 9.05 8.00 -3.26
CA VAL A 105 7.97 8.73 -3.94
C VAL A 105 6.75 7.84 -4.07
N CYS A 106 5.61 8.29 -3.55
CA CYS A 106 4.40 7.47 -3.45
C CYS A 106 3.82 7.05 -4.82
N SER A 107 3.71 7.95 -5.80
CA SER A 107 3.24 7.61 -7.15
C SER A 107 4.16 6.60 -7.85
N VAL A 108 5.46 6.76 -7.69
CA VAL A 108 6.48 5.83 -8.21
C VAL A 108 6.31 4.44 -7.62
N THR A 109 6.18 4.34 -6.30
CA THR A 109 5.94 3.04 -5.64
C THR A 109 4.62 2.41 -6.07
N ARG A 110 3.54 3.21 -6.15
CA ARG A 110 2.21 2.73 -6.54
C ARG A 110 2.20 2.19 -7.97
N SER A 111 2.89 2.85 -8.90
CA SER A 111 2.98 2.38 -10.28
C SER A 111 3.73 1.05 -10.39
N MET A 112 4.86 0.91 -9.71
CA MET A 112 5.60 -0.36 -9.63
C MET A 112 4.78 -1.47 -8.94
N LEU A 113 4.01 -1.13 -7.90
CA LEU A 113 3.13 -2.07 -7.21
C LEU A 113 2.01 -2.58 -8.12
N MET A 114 1.40 -1.70 -8.91
CA MET A 114 0.30 -2.07 -9.80
C MET A 114 0.74 -2.87 -11.02
N THR A 115 1.97 -2.69 -11.52
CA THR A 115 2.39 -3.25 -12.80
C THR A 115 3.53 -4.26 -12.70
N GLY A 116 4.28 -4.27 -11.59
CA GLY A 116 5.52 -5.05 -11.47
C GLY A 116 6.67 -4.56 -12.36
N CYS A 117 6.52 -3.42 -13.04
CA CYS A 117 7.50 -2.84 -13.95
C CYS A 117 8.30 -1.71 -13.30
N ASN A 118 9.43 -1.36 -13.91
CA ASN A 118 10.18 -0.17 -13.50
C ASN A 118 9.35 1.09 -13.77
N ASN A 119 9.38 2.03 -12.85
CA ASN A 119 8.57 3.25 -12.89
C ASN A 119 8.84 4.13 -14.13
N ILE A 120 10.08 4.18 -14.63
CA ILE A 120 10.42 4.94 -15.84
C ILE A 120 9.77 4.30 -17.08
N GLU A 121 9.68 2.96 -17.14
CA GLU A 121 9.06 2.25 -18.25
C GLU A 121 7.56 2.49 -18.38
N ILE A 122 6.94 2.94 -17.28
CA ILE A 122 5.50 3.16 -17.18
C ILE A 122 5.12 4.62 -16.95
N GLY A 123 6.03 5.56 -17.20
CA GLY A 123 5.71 7.00 -17.26
C GLY A 123 5.90 7.77 -15.96
N LEU A 124 6.28 7.12 -14.86
CA LEU A 124 6.38 7.72 -13.53
C LEU A 124 7.82 7.81 -13.03
N GLY A 125 8.74 8.32 -13.87
CA GLY A 125 10.11 8.64 -13.47
C GLY A 125 10.20 9.69 -12.36
N ALA A 126 9.15 10.48 -12.17
CA ALA A 126 8.98 11.49 -11.11
C ALA A 126 7.50 11.73 -10.81
N PHE A 127 7.21 12.59 -9.81
CA PHE A 127 5.85 13.10 -9.57
C PHE A 127 5.30 13.85 -10.79
N ASP A 128 3.98 13.84 -10.94
CA ASP A 128 3.22 14.59 -11.93
C ASP A 128 3.46 16.11 -11.90
N TYR A 129 3.62 16.68 -10.71
CA TYR A 129 3.86 18.12 -10.51
C TYR A 129 5.35 18.50 -10.38
N SER A 130 6.25 17.54 -10.22
CA SER A 130 7.70 17.80 -10.13
C SER A 130 8.37 17.83 -11.49
N PHE A 131 7.73 18.50 -12.46
CA PHE A 131 8.32 18.66 -13.79
C PHE A 131 9.59 19.51 -13.73
N TYR A 132 10.69 18.85 -13.44
CA TYR A 132 11.99 19.46 -13.69
C TYR A 132 12.11 19.76 -15.19
N PRO A 133 12.36 21.03 -15.59
CA PRO A 133 12.30 21.40 -16.99
C PRO A 133 13.06 20.48 -17.97
N PRO A 134 14.22 19.90 -17.61
CA PRO A 134 14.93 18.95 -18.46
C PRO A 134 14.19 17.63 -18.73
N THR A 135 13.22 17.25 -17.91
CA THR A 135 12.47 15.97 -18.10
C THR A 135 11.16 16.15 -18.84
N ARG A 136 10.76 17.39 -19.15
CA ARG A 136 9.51 17.64 -19.89
C ARG A 136 9.58 17.06 -21.29
N GLY A 137 8.60 16.22 -21.63
CA GLY A 137 8.52 15.55 -22.94
C GLY A 137 9.52 14.40 -23.11
N VAL A 138 10.23 14.01 -22.05
CA VAL A 138 11.08 12.82 -22.04
C VAL A 138 10.22 11.62 -21.72
N SER A 139 10.28 10.56 -22.54
CA SER A 139 9.58 9.31 -22.31
C SER A 139 10.00 8.71 -20.96
N GLY A 140 9.02 8.25 -20.19
CA GLY A 140 9.20 7.75 -18.83
C GLY A 140 8.99 8.82 -17.73
N TYR A 141 8.76 10.09 -18.13
CA TYR A 141 8.49 11.20 -17.22
C TYR A 141 7.18 11.91 -17.57
N GLU A 142 6.19 11.14 -18.00
CA GLU A 142 4.85 11.62 -18.33
C GLU A 142 4.11 12.18 -17.11
N GLY A 143 4.49 11.73 -15.90
CA GLY A 143 3.88 12.14 -14.63
C GLY A 143 2.63 11.34 -14.28
N TYR A 144 2.28 10.35 -15.10
CA TYR A 144 1.16 9.42 -14.88
C TYR A 144 1.50 8.04 -15.42
N MET A 145 0.77 7.02 -14.97
CA MET A 145 0.95 5.63 -15.42
C MET A 145 0.44 5.47 -16.86
N THR A 146 1.34 5.06 -17.76
CA THR A 146 1.05 4.82 -19.18
C THR A 146 0.61 3.38 -19.43
N LYS A 147 -0.14 3.13 -20.52
CA LYS A 147 -0.60 1.78 -20.93
C LYS A 147 0.52 0.95 -21.62
N THR A 148 1.77 1.13 -21.19
CA THR A 148 2.92 0.33 -21.68
C THR A 148 3.03 -1.00 -20.95
N ALA A 149 2.34 -1.18 -19.84
CA ALA A 149 2.26 -2.43 -19.08
C ALA A 149 0.83 -2.73 -18.67
N VAL A 150 0.55 -4.00 -18.38
CA VAL A 150 -0.74 -4.44 -17.83
C VAL A 150 -0.68 -4.31 -16.31
N ALA A 151 -1.75 -3.83 -15.70
CA ALA A 151 -1.84 -3.68 -14.24
C ALA A 151 -2.54 -4.88 -13.58
N ILE A 152 -2.25 -5.10 -12.29
CA ILE A 152 -2.89 -6.16 -11.48
C ILE A 152 -4.42 -6.13 -11.57
N PRO A 153 -5.10 -4.97 -11.48
CA PRO A 153 -6.55 -4.93 -11.59
C PRO A 153 -7.07 -5.46 -12.94
N GLU A 154 -6.39 -5.16 -14.06
CA GLU A 154 -6.75 -5.66 -15.39
C GLU A 154 -6.65 -7.19 -15.44
N LEU A 155 -5.54 -7.75 -14.95
CA LEU A 155 -5.31 -9.20 -14.92
C LEU A 155 -6.35 -9.94 -14.07
N LEU A 156 -6.71 -9.37 -12.92
CA LEU A 156 -7.68 -9.98 -12.02
C LEU A 156 -9.11 -9.85 -12.53
N ASN A 157 -9.45 -8.73 -13.18
CA ASN A 157 -10.74 -8.55 -13.86
C ASN A 157 -10.89 -9.59 -14.98
N ASP A 158 -9.87 -9.75 -15.84
CA ASP A 158 -9.85 -10.77 -16.89
C ASP A 158 -9.95 -12.20 -16.34
N ALA A 159 -9.39 -12.43 -15.14
CA ALA A 159 -9.52 -13.70 -14.41
C ALA A 159 -10.90 -13.86 -13.74
N GLY A 160 -11.82 -12.91 -13.88
CA GLY A 160 -13.19 -12.97 -13.37
C GLY A 160 -13.35 -12.64 -11.88
N TYR A 161 -12.44 -11.85 -11.34
CA TYR A 161 -12.60 -11.22 -10.01
C TYR A 161 -13.50 -9.99 -10.13
N GLU A 162 -14.22 -9.67 -9.06
CA GLU A 162 -14.65 -8.30 -8.81
C GLU A 162 -13.45 -7.50 -8.30
N VAL A 163 -13.24 -6.28 -8.82
CA VAL A 163 -12.00 -5.53 -8.59
C VAL A 163 -12.34 -4.15 -8.05
N TYR A 164 -12.04 -3.91 -6.77
CA TYR A 164 -12.43 -2.71 -6.04
C TYR A 164 -11.23 -1.88 -5.63
N LYS A 165 -11.39 -0.54 -5.67
CA LYS A 165 -10.42 0.42 -5.14
C LYS A 165 -11.13 1.39 -4.21
N SER A 166 -10.54 1.67 -3.04
CA SER A 166 -10.95 2.78 -2.20
C SER A 166 -9.73 3.52 -1.65
N GLY A 167 -9.76 4.85 -1.68
CA GLY A 167 -8.71 5.73 -1.22
C GLY A 167 -7.91 6.41 -2.33
N LYS A 168 -6.61 6.58 -2.14
CA LYS A 168 -5.68 7.29 -3.02
C LYS A 168 -5.32 6.50 -4.27
N TRP A 169 -5.36 7.17 -5.44
CA TRP A 169 -4.85 6.62 -6.71
C TRP A 169 -3.42 7.10 -7.01
N HIS A 170 -3.23 8.35 -7.32
CA HIS A 170 -1.96 9.03 -7.60
C HIS A 170 -1.16 8.43 -8.78
N LEU A 171 -1.87 7.93 -9.79
CA LEU A 171 -1.26 7.32 -10.98
C LEU A 171 -1.76 7.93 -12.29
N GLY A 172 -2.48 9.02 -12.21
CA GLY A 172 -3.10 9.73 -13.32
C GLY A 172 -4.62 9.85 -13.14
N GLY A 173 -5.25 10.49 -14.09
CA GLY A 173 -6.66 10.83 -14.13
C GLY A 173 -6.81 12.22 -14.75
N GLU A 174 -8.00 12.68 -14.96
CA GLU A 174 -8.37 13.80 -15.81
C GLU A 174 -7.42 15.02 -15.84
N ALA A 175 -7.29 15.76 -14.74
CA ALA A 175 -6.48 16.98 -14.69
C ALA A 175 -4.97 16.72 -14.76
N LEU A 176 -4.54 15.51 -14.38
CA LEU A 176 -3.12 15.11 -14.34
C LEU A 176 -2.68 14.42 -15.63
N GLY A 177 -3.61 14.15 -16.56
CA GLY A 177 -3.38 13.26 -17.69
C GLY A 177 -3.39 11.77 -17.27
N GLY A 178 -3.31 10.87 -18.23
CA GLY A 178 -3.41 9.44 -17.98
C GLY A 178 -4.84 8.97 -17.72
N ASN A 179 -4.99 7.78 -17.18
CA ASN A 179 -6.25 7.08 -17.06
C ASN A 179 -6.70 6.95 -15.60
N PRO A 180 -8.00 7.17 -15.30
CA PRO A 180 -8.56 6.95 -13.98
C PRO A 180 -8.65 5.44 -13.65
N PRO A 181 -8.92 5.07 -12.38
CA PRO A 181 -8.90 3.67 -11.94
C PRO A 181 -9.78 2.71 -12.75
N LEU A 182 -10.98 3.13 -13.16
CA LEU A 182 -11.90 2.28 -13.93
C LEU A 182 -11.30 1.84 -15.28
N GLU A 183 -10.49 2.68 -15.90
CA GLU A 183 -9.78 2.32 -17.14
C GLU A 183 -8.60 1.37 -16.92
N TRP A 184 -8.25 1.10 -15.67
CA TRP A 184 -7.24 0.13 -15.27
C TRP A 184 -7.83 -1.19 -14.74
N GLY A 185 -9.11 -1.47 -15.05
CA GLY A 185 -9.74 -2.74 -14.73
C GLY A 185 -10.45 -2.82 -13.38
N PHE A 186 -10.48 -1.73 -12.60
CA PHE A 186 -11.35 -1.69 -11.43
C PHE A 186 -12.82 -1.69 -11.87
N THR A 187 -13.65 -2.49 -11.21
CA THR A 187 -15.10 -2.57 -11.46
C THR A 187 -15.87 -1.55 -10.64
N LYS A 188 -15.31 -1.15 -9.49
CA LYS A 188 -15.80 -0.07 -8.63
C LYS A 188 -14.64 0.69 -8.03
N GLU A 189 -14.80 2.00 -7.86
CA GLU A 189 -13.79 2.82 -7.23
C GLU A 189 -14.40 3.95 -6.42
N PHE A 190 -13.69 4.33 -5.36
CA PHE A 190 -13.95 5.52 -4.57
C PHE A 190 -12.64 6.18 -4.15
N GLY A 191 -12.59 7.51 -4.12
CA GLY A 191 -11.52 8.27 -3.46
C GLY A 191 -10.96 9.39 -4.31
N ILE A 192 -9.67 9.69 -4.11
CA ILE A 192 -8.96 10.78 -4.79
C ILE A 192 -8.05 10.27 -5.90
N LEU A 193 -7.96 11.05 -6.96
CA LEU A 193 -7.03 10.79 -8.08
C LEU A 193 -5.64 11.34 -7.80
N SER A 194 -5.54 12.39 -7.00
CA SER A 194 -4.30 13.10 -6.65
C SER A 194 -3.46 12.42 -5.55
N GLY A 195 -2.40 13.12 -5.14
CA GLY A 195 -1.44 12.66 -4.13
C GLY A 195 -1.91 12.73 -2.68
N GLY A 196 -2.98 13.44 -2.36
CA GLY A 196 -3.50 13.57 -1.00
C GLY A 196 -4.52 14.69 -0.86
N SER A 197 -5.27 14.67 0.22
CA SER A 197 -6.29 15.65 0.56
C SER A 197 -6.31 15.92 2.06
N ASN A 198 -7.07 16.93 2.49
CA ASN A 198 -7.41 17.10 3.90
C ASN A 198 -8.19 15.87 4.43
N HIS A 199 -7.94 15.46 5.67
CA HIS A 199 -8.56 14.26 6.24
C HIS A 199 -10.00 14.49 6.76
N TRP A 200 -10.46 15.74 6.89
CA TRP A 200 -11.77 16.07 7.44
C TRP A 200 -12.75 16.72 6.45
N ASN A 201 -12.25 17.20 5.33
CA ASN A 201 -13.02 17.90 4.30
C ASN A 201 -12.47 17.69 2.90
N ASP A 202 -13.05 18.34 1.90
CA ASP A 202 -12.69 18.26 0.48
C ASP A 202 -11.57 19.23 0.07
N LEU A 203 -10.82 19.82 1.00
CA LEU A 203 -9.73 20.71 0.66
C LEU A 203 -8.49 19.94 0.21
N ALA A 204 -7.74 20.54 -0.71
CA ALA A 204 -6.48 19.99 -1.15
C ALA A 204 -5.46 19.93 0.01
N MET A 205 -4.48 19.05 -0.16
CA MET A 205 -3.43 18.78 0.82
C MET A 205 -2.52 19.97 1.09
N THR A 206 -2.25 20.79 0.06
CA THR A 206 -1.29 21.90 0.14
C THR A 206 -1.97 23.25 0.25
N PRO A 207 -1.49 24.14 1.13
CA PRO A 207 -1.92 25.52 1.17
C PRO A 207 -1.69 26.22 -0.17
N ASP A 208 -2.50 27.23 -0.46
CA ASP A 208 -2.25 28.13 -1.58
C ASP A 208 -1.12 29.10 -1.19
N PHE A 209 0.09 28.77 -1.59
CA PHE A 209 1.27 29.59 -1.33
C PHE A 209 1.26 30.94 -2.06
N SER A 210 0.29 31.20 -2.93
CA SER A 210 0.06 32.54 -3.50
C SER A 210 -0.69 33.46 -2.54
N ASP A 211 -1.30 32.91 -1.48
CA ASP A 211 -1.90 33.68 -0.39
C ASP A 211 -0.79 34.22 0.52
N PRO A 212 -0.69 35.56 0.73
CA PRO A 212 0.32 36.16 1.62
C PRO A 212 0.30 35.64 3.06
N ASN A 213 -0.83 35.08 3.51
CA ASN A 213 -0.97 34.50 4.83
C ASN A 213 -0.69 32.98 4.87
N GLY A 214 -0.52 32.32 3.72
CA GLY A 214 -0.10 30.93 3.57
C GLY A 214 -1.03 29.87 4.18
N LEU A 215 -2.16 30.29 4.76
CA LEU A 215 -3.03 29.42 5.59
C LEU A 215 -4.37 29.08 4.92
N ASN A 216 -4.72 29.74 3.81
CA ASN A 216 -6.00 29.52 3.15
C ASN A 216 -5.83 28.50 2.02
N VAL A 217 -6.17 27.26 2.27
CA VAL A 217 -6.39 26.27 1.23
C VAL A 217 -7.73 26.57 0.58
N LYS A 218 -7.70 27.12 -0.63
CA LYS A 218 -8.92 27.45 -1.41
C LYS A 218 -9.23 26.38 -2.47
N ARG A 219 -8.26 25.53 -2.78
CA ARG A 219 -8.43 24.51 -3.80
C ARG A 219 -9.13 23.31 -3.19
N LYS A 220 -10.21 22.88 -3.82
CA LYS A 220 -10.87 21.61 -3.51
C LYS A 220 -10.11 20.46 -4.15
N GLU A 221 -10.10 19.34 -3.46
CA GLU A 221 -9.67 18.07 -4.00
C GLU A 221 -10.87 17.34 -4.59
N GLU A 222 -10.69 16.78 -5.74
CA GLU A 222 -11.72 16.04 -6.43
C GLU A 222 -11.81 14.60 -5.89
N PHE A 223 -12.99 14.25 -5.38
CA PHE A 223 -13.33 12.88 -5.02
C PHE A 223 -14.21 12.28 -6.11
N THR A 224 -13.95 11.03 -6.42
CA THR A 224 -14.75 10.27 -7.40
C THR A 224 -15.40 9.05 -6.78
N LEU A 225 -16.59 8.69 -7.26
CA LEU A 225 -17.27 7.44 -6.98
C LEU A 225 -17.71 6.82 -8.30
N ASN A 226 -17.10 5.71 -8.69
CA ASN A 226 -17.35 5.02 -9.94
C ASN A 226 -17.22 5.94 -11.19
N GLY A 227 -16.24 6.83 -11.16
CA GLY A 227 -15.91 7.77 -12.23
C GLY A 227 -16.73 9.07 -12.22
N GLU A 228 -17.69 9.22 -11.33
CA GLU A 228 -18.48 10.44 -11.18
C GLU A 228 -17.96 11.28 -10.01
N GLU A 229 -18.07 12.61 -10.11
CA GLU A 229 -17.73 13.52 -9.03
C GLU A 229 -18.53 13.19 -7.76
N PHE A 230 -17.86 13.11 -6.63
CA PHE A 230 -18.45 12.82 -5.33
C PHE A 230 -18.29 14.00 -4.38
N GLU A 231 -19.41 14.53 -3.91
CA GLU A 231 -19.42 15.58 -2.88
C GLU A 231 -19.12 14.96 -1.51
N ARG A 232 -17.91 15.20 -1.01
CA ARG A 232 -17.46 14.65 0.26
C ARG A 232 -18.20 15.30 1.43
N PRO A 233 -18.81 14.52 2.36
CA PRO A 233 -19.42 15.05 3.56
C PRO A 233 -18.36 15.67 4.50
N GLU A 234 -18.67 16.86 5.04
CA GLU A 234 -17.84 17.51 6.04
C GLU A 234 -17.83 16.74 7.37
N GLY A 235 -16.70 16.76 8.06
CA GLY A 235 -16.56 16.19 9.40
C GLY A 235 -16.44 14.66 9.44
N VAL A 236 -16.44 13.99 8.29
CA VAL A 236 -16.16 12.55 8.22
C VAL A 236 -14.67 12.35 7.95
N TYR A 237 -13.99 11.59 8.80
CA TYR A 237 -12.57 11.31 8.66
C TYR A 237 -12.28 10.44 7.43
N SER A 238 -11.19 10.73 6.73
CA SER A 238 -10.87 10.05 5.46
C SER A 238 -10.77 8.53 5.60
N GLY A 239 -10.15 8.03 6.68
CA GLY A 239 -10.05 6.61 6.95
C GLY A 239 -11.41 5.92 7.06
N GLU A 240 -12.37 6.56 7.74
CA GLU A 240 -13.75 6.09 7.83
C GLU A 240 -14.43 6.08 6.46
N LEU A 241 -14.33 7.19 5.75
CA LEU A 241 -14.97 7.34 4.45
C LEU A 241 -14.50 6.27 3.46
N TYR A 242 -13.18 6.07 3.35
CA TYR A 242 -12.62 5.04 2.47
C TYR A 242 -13.04 3.62 2.87
N THR A 243 -13.04 3.34 4.17
CA THR A 243 -13.42 2.03 4.69
C THR A 243 -14.89 1.71 4.41
N ASN A 244 -15.78 2.65 4.66
CA ASN A 244 -17.22 2.47 4.43
C ASN A 244 -17.51 2.14 2.96
N HIS A 245 -16.92 2.88 2.00
CA HIS A 245 -17.10 2.59 0.59
C HIS A 245 -16.50 1.22 0.19
N MET A 246 -15.36 0.84 0.75
CA MET A 246 -14.80 -0.49 0.49
C MET A 246 -15.73 -1.61 1.00
N LEU A 247 -16.26 -1.47 2.21
CA LEU A 247 -17.21 -2.43 2.78
C LEU A 247 -18.51 -2.50 1.98
N ASP A 248 -19.02 -1.36 1.50
CA ASP A 248 -20.19 -1.33 0.62
C ASP A 248 -19.92 -2.08 -0.69
N PHE A 249 -18.76 -1.90 -1.34
CA PHE A 249 -18.40 -2.61 -2.55
C PHE A 249 -18.30 -4.12 -2.32
N ILE A 250 -17.66 -4.55 -1.23
CA ILE A 250 -17.57 -5.98 -0.87
C ILE A 250 -18.96 -6.55 -0.65
N LYS A 251 -19.79 -5.87 0.12
CA LYS A 251 -21.17 -6.30 0.44
C LYS A 251 -22.05 -6.39 -0.81
N GLU A 252 -21.95 -5.43 -1.72
CA GLU A 252 -22.69 -5.47 -2.99
C GLU A 252 -22.26 -6.62 -3.90
N GLY A 253 -20.98 -7.06 -3.80
CA GLY A 253 -20.46 -8.22 -4.52
C GLY A 253 -20.79 -9.56 -3.86
N GLU A 254 -21.30 -9.56 -2.63
CA GLU A 254 -21.67 -10.80 -1.93
C GLU A 254 -22.77 -11.56 -2.67
N GLY A 255 -22.62 -12.88 -2.73
CA GLY A 255 -23.62 -13.77 -3.34
C GLY A 255 -23.57 -13.88 -4.87
N ASN A 256 -22.70 -13.12 -5.58
CA ASN A 256 -22.51 -13.27 -7.02
C ASN A 256 -21.61 -14.46 -7.42
N GLY A 257 -21.02 -15.14 -6.44
CA GLY A 257 -20.16 -16.31 -6.62
C GLY A 257 -18.76 -16.03 -7.16
N LYS A 258 -18.38 -14.77 -7.31
CA LYS A 258 -17.05 -14.36 -7.76
C LYS A 258 -16.14 -14.03 -6.58
N PRO A 259 -14.85 -14.33 -6.67
CA PRO A 259 -13.87 -13.78 -5.75
C PRO A 259 -13.68 -12.29 -6.02
N TRP A 260 -13.21 -11.55 -5.00
CA TRP A 260 -12.90 -10.14 -5.15
C TRP A 260 -11.43 -9.82 -4.87
N PHE A 261 -10.94 -8.77 -5.51
CA PHE A 261 -9.69 -8.08 -5.20
C PHE A 261 -10.03 -6.68 -4.72
N ALA A 262 -9.60 -6.34 -3.52
CA ALA A 262 -9.82 -5.03 -2.91
C ALA A 262 -8.49 -4.31 -2.72
N TYR A 263 -8.28 -3.21 -3.41
CA TYR A 263 -7.16 -2.28 -3.23
C TYR A 263 -7.59 -1.15 -2.29
N MET A 264 -7.27 -1.32 -1.01
CA MET A 264 -7.52 -0.32 0.03
C MET A 264 -6.27 0.55 0.20
N ALA A 265 -6.31 1.77 -0.32
CA ALA A 265 -5.19 2.69 -0.40
C ALA A 265 -5.43 3.91 0.50
N PHE A 266 -5.14 3.76 1.78
CA PHE A 266 -5.27 4.85 2.74
C PHE A 266 -4.37 6.04 2.39
N THR A 267 -4.81 7.24 2.74
CA THR A 267 -3.99 8.45 2.71
C THR A 267 -3.26 8.71 4.04
N THR A 268 -3.56 7.95 5.06
CA THR A 268 -2.87 7.98 6.36
C THR A 268 -1.55 7.20 6.29
N ALA A 269 -0.46 7.65 6.89
CA ALA A 269 -0.28 8.86 7.71
C ALA A 269 0.38 10.03 6.94
N HIS A 270 0.07 10.19 5.64
CA HIS A 270 0.57 11.31 4.82
C HIS A 270 0.01 12.65 5.34
N PHE A 271 0.78 13.74 5.16
CA PHE A 271 0.28 15.07 5.52
C PHE A 271 -0.93 15.50 4.66
N PRO A 272 -1.77 16.43 5.16
CA PRO A 272 -1.70 17.12 6.44
C PRO A 272 -1.89 16.17 7.61
N ILE A 273 -1.08 16.35 8.68
CA ILE A 273 -1.17 15.49 9.85
C ILE A 273 -2.41 15.86 10.66
N GLN A 274 -3.42 15.00 10.61
CA GLN A 274 -4.74 15.20 11.21
C GLN A 274 -5.31 13.84 11.66
N ALA A 275 -5.88 13.79 12.87
CA ALA A 275 -6.49 12.58 13.42
C ALA A 275 -7.66 12.94 14.34
N PRO A 276 -8.50 11.96 14.75
CA PRO A 276 -9.47 12.15 15.81
C PRO A 276 -8.81 12.59 17.11
N ALA A 277 -9.41 13.60 17.78
CA ALA A 277 -8.79 14.28 18.92
C ALA A 277 -8.56 13.34 20.11
N ASP A 278 -9.48 12.43 20.37
CA ASP A 278 -9.40 11.43 21.44
C ASP A 278 -8.19 10.47 21.26
N LEU A 279 -7.86 10.11 20.03
CA LEU A 279 -6.68 9.32 19.74
C LEU A 279 -5.38 10.13 19.89
N ILE A 280 -5.38 11.42 19.54
CA ILE A 280 -4.22 12.30 19.75
C ILE A 280 -3.91 12.43 21.24
N ASP A 281 -4.91 12.70 22.05
CA ASP A 281 -4.76 12.90 23.50
C ASP A 281 -4.25 11.62 24.20
N LYS A 282 -4.62 10.45 23.69
CA LYS A 282 -4.15 9.15 24.16
C LYS A 282 -2.62 8.99 24.08
N HIS A 283 -1.99 9.52 23.02
CA HIS A 283 -0.56 9.35 22.75
C HIS A 283 0.32 10.49 23.27
N TYR A 284 -0.27 11.65 23.57
CA TYR A 284 0.47 12.88 23.79
C TYR A 284 1.50 12.79 24.93
N GLU A 285 1.08 12.31 26.10
CA GLU A 285 1.95 12.26 27.29
C GLU A 285 3.14 11.31 27.11
N GLU A 286 2.95 10.21 26.39
CA GLU A 286 4.03 9.26 26.10
C GLU A 286 5.12 9.92 25.23
N TYR A 287 4.75 10.63 24.18
CA TYR A 287 5.73 11.28 23.30
C TYR A 287 6.41 12.48 23.94
N LEU A 288 5.70 13.20 24.81
CA LEU A 288 6.30 14.28 25.59
C LEU A 288 7.37 13.75 26.57
N ALA A 289 7.10 12.60 27.19
CA ALA A 289 8.03 11.96 28.12
C ALA A 289 9.23 11.31 27.41
N LEU A 290 9.01 10.64 26.28
CA LEU A 290 10.07 9.93 25.52
C LEU A 290 11.05 10.90 24.85
N GLY A 291 10.54 11.95 24.24
CA GLY A 291 11.31 12.80 23.36
C GLY A 291 11.90 12.02 22.17
N TYR A 292 12.73 12.67 21.36
CA TYR A 292 13.29 12.04 20.16
C TYR A 292 14.23 10.87 20.48
N ALA A 293 15.10 11.04 21.49
CA ALA A 293 16.09 10.03 21.83
C ALA A 293 15.44 8.79 22.45
N GLY A 294 14.50 8.98 23.37
CA GLY A 294 13.80 7.86 24.02
C GLY A 294 12.98 7.05 23.03
N LEU A 295 12.26 7.72 22.12
CA LEU A 295 11.49 7.05 21.07
C LEU A 295 12.41 6.24 20.14
N LYS A 296 13.47 6.84 19.63
CA LYS A 296 14.44 6.16 18.76
C LYS A 296 15.05 4.93 19.44
N GLN A 297 15.50 5.08 20.68
CA GLN A 297 16.11 4.01 21.46
C GLN A 297 15.12 2.86 21.68
N SER A 298 13.91 3.17 22.12
CA SER A 298 12.86 2.17 22.34
C SER A 298 12.57 1.34 21.09
N ARG A 299 12.38 2.00 19.94
CA ARG A 299 12.12 1.32 18.65
C ARG A 299 13.31 0.47 18.20
N TYR A 300 14.55 0.98 18.34
CA TYR A 300 15.76 0.26 17.98
C TYR A 300 15.94 -1.03 18.81
N GLU A 301 15.72 -0.95 20.10
CA GLU A 301 15.81 -2.11 20.99
C GLU A 301 14.74 -3.16 20.68
N LYS A 302 13.51 -2.72 20.40
CA LYS A 302 12.42 -3.63 20.04
C LYS A 302 12.65 -4.31 18.68
N LEU A 303 13.21 -3.59 17.70
CA LEU A 303 13.60 -4.19 16.42
C LEU A 303 14.64 -5.29 16.59
N LYS A 304 15.64 -5.10 17.46
CA LYS A 304 16.62 -6.14 17.81
C LYS A 304 15.96 -7.32 18.53
N ALA A 305 15.20 -7.03 19.57
CA ALA A 305 14.52 -8.06 20.36
C ALA A 305 13.59 -8.96 19.53
N ASN A 306 12.97 -8.39 18.48
CA ASN A 306 12.13 -9.09 17.53
C ASN A 306 12.90 -9.78 16.40
N GLY A 307 14.24 -9.72 16.38
CA GLY A 307 15.07 -10.32 15.34
C GLY A 307 14.91 -9.69 13.94
N LEU A 308 14.40 -8.47 13.88
CA LEU A 308 14.15 -7.76 12.61
C LEU A 308 15.39 -7.03 12.10
N ILE A 309 16.31 -6.73 12.99
CA ILE A 309 17.67 -6.24 12.68
C ILE A 309 18.66 -7.11 13.43
N THR A 310 19.90 -7.16 12.93
CA THR A 310 20.97 -7.96 13.57
C THR A 310 21.43 -7.32 14.86
N GLU A 311 21.98 -8.13 15.78
CA GLU A 311 22.60 -7.63 17.03
C GLU A 311 23.74 -6.64 16.77
N THR A 312 24.41 -6.77 15.63
CA THR A 312 25.50 -5.89 15.20
C THR A 312 25.03 -4.65 14.42
N ALA A 313 23.73 -4.52 14.19
CA ALA A 313 23.19 -3.32 13.54
C ALA A 313 23.55 -2.08 14.36
N THR A 314 24.00 -1.04 13.68
CA THR A 314 24.30 0.24 14.34
C THR A 314 23.03 1.05 14.52
N GLU A 315 22.92 1.72 15.65
CA GLU A 315 21.83 2.65 15.90
C GLU A 315 21.86 3.80 14.87
N PRO A 316 20.70 4.14 14.25
CA PRO A 316 20.62 5.25 13.31
C PRO A 316 21.05 6.56 13.97
N LEU A 317 21.86 7.35 13.29
CA LEU A 317 22.19 8.70 13.73
C LEU A 317 21.02 9.64 13.49
N PHE A 318 20.86 10.64 14.35
CA PHE A 318 20.00 11.77 14.03
C PHE A 318 20.62 12.55 12.88
N ASN A 319 19.77 13.05 12.03
CA ASN A 319 20.17 13.97 10.99
C ASN A 319 20.45 15.37 11.62
N ASP A 320 21.47 16.05 11.12
CA ASP A 320 21.91 17.35 11.65
C ASP A 320 20.87 18.49 11.45
N ILE A 321 19.83 18.23 10.64
CA ILE A 321 18.74 19.19 10.39
C ILE A 321 17.76 19.20 11.57
N THR A 322 17.69 18.11 12.34
CA THR A 322 16.77 17.98 13.48
C THR A 322 17.36 18.65 14.72
N HIS A 323 16.65 19.63 15.27
CA HIS A 323 17.03 20.21 16.56
C HIS A 323 17.06 19.12 17.65
N LYS A 324 18.03 19.21 18.55
CA LYS A 324 18.09 18.29 19.70
C LYS A 324 16.92 18.58 20.62
N TRP A 325 16.24 17.54 21.07
CA TRP A 325 15.11 17.64 21.98
C TRP A 325 15.41 18.50 23.22
N GLU A 326 16.60 18.33 23.78
CA GLU A 326 17.06 19.05 24.98
C GLU A 326 17.23 20.55 24.74
N SER A 327 17.46 20.96 23.50
CA SER A 327 17.63 22.36 23.11
C SER A 327 16.30 23.09 22.81
N LEU A 328 15.21 22.36 22.74
CA LEU A 328 13.88 22.91 22.50
C LEU A 328 13.34 23.62 23.76
N SER A 329 12.58 24.68 23.56
CA SER A 329 11.76 25.26 24.62
C SER A 329 10.70 24.26 25.10
N GLN A 330 10.10 24.48 26.26
CA GLN A 330 8.99 23.63 26.73
C GLN A 330 7.82 23.65 25.75
N GLU A 331 7.46 24.83 25.25
CA GLU A 331 6.40 25.02 24.23
C GLU A 331 6.72 24.23 22.96
N ASP A 332 7.95 24.29 22.44
CA ASP A 332 8.35 23.53 21.25
C ASP A 332 8.28 22.02 21.49
N LYS A 333 8.67 21.55 22.68
CA LYS A 333 8.53 20.11 23.04
C LYS A 333 7.07 19.67 23.03
N GLU A 334 6.18 20.46 23.58
CA GLU A 334 4.74 20.19 23.59
C GLU A 334 4.18 20.14 22.15
N ILE A 335 4.59 21.08 21.29
CA ILE A 335 4.21 21.09 19.88
C ILE A 335 4.73 19.81 19.18
N GLN A 336 5.99 19.47 19.35
CA GLN A 336 6.59 18.29 18.70
C GLN A 336 5.96 16.98 19.22
N ALA A 337 5.67 16.89 20.51
CA ALA A 337 4.96 15.76 21.09
C ALA A 337 3.54 15.64 20.51
N ARG A 338 2.83 16.75 20.34
CA ARG A 338 1.49 16.77 19.74
C ARG A 338 1.53 16.34 18.27
N VAL A 339 2.51 16.79 17.50
CA VAL A 339 2.72 16.37 16.10
C VAL A 339 2.93 14.86 16.01
N MET A 340 3.82 14.30 16.85
CA MET A 340 4.07 12.87 16.87
C MET A 340 2.86 12.05 17.34
N ALA A 341 2.14 12.55 18.35
CA ALA A 341 0.89 11.94 18.83
C ALA A 341 -0.19 11.92 17.74
N THR A 342 -0.27 12.98 16.94
CA THR A 342 -1.21 13.03 15.80
C THR A 342 -0.83 12.01 14.75
N TYR A 343 0.44 11.86 14.41
CA TYR A 343 0.93 10.84 13.50
C TYR A 343 0.61 9.42 14.00
N ALA A 344 0.86 9.15 15.27
CA ALA A 344 0.53 7.85 15.89
C ALA A 344 -0.98 7.57 15.86
N ALA A 345 -1.80 8.58 16.16
CA ALA A 345 -3.25 8.50 16.10
C ALA A 345 -3.78 8.19 14.70
N MET A 346 -3.14 8.73 13.65
CA MET A 346 -3.48 8.39 12.25
C MET A 346 -3.24 6.91 11.95
N ILE A 347 -2.14 6.35 12.44
CA ILE A 347 -1.80 4.92 12.25
C ILE A 347 -2.72 4.03 13.07
N GLU A 348 -3.05 4.42 14.29
CA GLU A 348 -4.00 3.67 15.13
C GLU A 348 -5.42 3.67 14.52
N ASP A 349 -5.90 4.80 13.98
CA ASP A 349 -7.16 4.82 13.25
C ASP A 349 -7.11 3.90 12.02
N GLN A 350 -6.03 3.95 11.24
CA GLN A 350 -5.88 3.05 10.10
C GLN A 350 -5.91 1.58 10.51
N ASP A 351 -5.29 1.22 11.64
CA ASP A 351 -5.36 -0.15 12.18
C ASP A 351 -6.79 -0.54 12.54
N ARG A 352 -7.53 0.36 13.20
CA ARG A 352 -8.95 0.15 13.52
C ARG A 352 -9.76 -0.11 12.24
N ARG A 353 -9.59 0.74 11.22
CA ARG A 353 -10.27 0.58 9.93
C ARG A 353 -9.86 -0.70 9.20
N THR A 354 -8.61 -1.12 9.35
CA THR A 354 -8.16 -2.41 8.86
C THR A 354 -8.92 -3.55 9.54
N GLY A 355 -9.15 -3.45 10.86
CA GLY A 355 -9.97 -4.42 11.60
C GLY A 355 -11.38 -4.53 11.06
N GLU A 356 -12.05 -3.41 10.81
CA GLU A 356 -13.40 -3.36 10.24
C GLU A 356 -13.50 -4.09 8.87
N ILE A 357 -12.44 -4.04 8.06
CA ILE A 357 -12.41 -4.76 6.75
C ILE A 357 -12.11 -6.26 6.94
N LEU A 358 -11.34 -6.62 7.97
CA LEU A 358 -10.94 -8.01 8.22
C LEU A 358 -12.04 -8.85 8.87
N ASP A 359 -12.97 -8.23 9.59
CA ASP A 359 -14.07 -8.88 10.33
C ASP A 359 -15.32 -9.04 9.46
#